data_1dc0d18f3eef6d6464df78f5dd215038
#
_entry.id   1dc0d18f3eef6d6464df78f5dd215038
#
_cell.length_a   1.000
_cell.length_b   1.000
_cell.length_c   1.000
_cell.angle_alpha   90.00
_cell.angle_beta   90.00
_cell.angle_gamma   90.00
#
_symmetry.space_group_name_H-M   'P 1'
#
loop_
_entity.id
_entity.type
_entity.pdbx_description
1 polymer ?
#
loop_
_entity_poly.entity_id
_entity_poly.type
_entity_poly.pdbx_seq_one_letter_code
_entity_poly.pdbx_strand_id
1 'polypeptide(L)'
;FSLSELTYSIQILSLIGTYSLNLLAITLFVLPSLILFDINIKIRILILLTTIIAVITNNIYGFKRIENFSHVKNQVLDSKIVIVSPKIQLNRYFSNENPINKIDEIIKISRPETNIKTMFIFPEGILSGIYLEDLNNYKNIFYKNFSENHKIILGINRTENFKIFNSLVLLNNKLDILAKYDKNNLVPFGE
;
A
#
# COMPACT_ATOMS: atom_id res chain seq x y z
N PHE A 1 3.52 2.28 -16.25
CA PHE A 1 4.92 2.31 -15.78
C PHE A 1 5.81 1.51 -16.74
N SER A 2 6.44 2.17 -17.70
CA SER A 2 7.27 1.51 -18.72
C SER A 2 8.51 0.78 -18.17
N LEU A 3 8.95 1.10 -16.95
CA LEU A 3 10.09 0.45 -16.29
C LEU A 3 9.68 -0.54 -15.18
N SER A 4 8.40 -0.75 -14.94
CA SER A 4 7.92 -1.61 -13.83
C SER A 4 8.30 -3.08 -13.98
N GLU A 5 8.46 -3.56 -15.21
CA GLU A 5 8.88 -4.92 -15.53
C GLU A 5 10.39 -5.15 -15.29
N LEU A 6 11.18 -4.07 -15.17
CA LEU A 6 12.62 -4.14 -15.01
C LEU A 6 13.00 -4.15 -13.53
N THR A 7 12.97 -5.31 -12.90
CA THR A 7 13.15 -5.50 -11.46
C THR A 7 14.38 -4.79 -10.89
N TYR A 8 15.51 -4.80 -11.58
CA TYR A 8 16.72 -4.10 -11.13
C TYR A 8 16.58 -2.58 -11.27
N SER A 9 16.02 -2.11 -12.38
CA SER A 9 15.91 -0.67 -12.66
C SER A 9 14.96 0.04 -11.69
N ILE A 10 13.90 -0.61 -11.21
CA ILE A 10 12.94 0.00 -10.27
C ILE A 10 13.48 0.11 -8.84
N GLN A 11 14.58 -0.54 -8.48
CA GLN A 11 15.13 -0.49 -7.12
C GLN A 11 15.52 0.92 -6.67
N ILE A 12 15.84 1.79 -7.62
CA ILE A 12 16.17 3.19 -7.36
C ILE A 12 14.99 3.99 -6.78
N LEU A 13 13.74 3.50 -6.94
CA LEU A 13 12.55 4.10 -6.31
C LEU A 13 12.73 4.37 -4.83
N SER A 14 13.47 3.50 -4.14
CA SER A 14 13.74 3.63 -2.71
C SER A 14 14.60 4.85 -2.35
N LEU A 15 15.33 5.40 -3.31
CA LEU A 15 16.20 6.58 -3.13
C LEU A 15 15.54 7.85 -3.63
N ILE A 16 14.94 7.80 -4.82
CA ILE A 16 14.47 9.01 -5.52
C ILE A 16 12.95 9.14 -5.58
N GLY A 17 12.21 8.10 -5.21
CA GLY A 17 10.75 8.09 -5.26
C GLY A 17 10.16 7.97 -6.67
N THR A 18 8.85 7.81 -6.74
CA THR A 18 8.12 7.52 -7.99
C THR A 18 8.17 8.66 -9.01
N TYR A 19 8.05 9.90 -8.54
CA TYR A 19 8.04 11.07 -9.43
C TYR A 19 9.37 11.25 -10.14
N SER A 20 10.48 11.10 -9.42
CA SER A 20 11.82 11.21 -10.01
C SER A 20 12.13 10.07 -10.98
N LEU A 21 11.64 8.86 -10.70
CA LEU A 21 11.76 7.74 -11.66
C LEU A 21 10.96 8.00 -12.93
N ASN A 22 9.76 8.58 -12.83
CA ASN A 22 8.97 8.96 -14.00
C ASN A 22 9.68 10.02 -14.84
N LEU A 23 10.28 11.05 -14.20
CA LEU A 23 11.07 12.04 -14.89
C LEU A 23 12.26 11.41 -15.63
N LEU A 24 12.98 10.51 -14.97
CA LEU A 24 14.08 9.77 -15.58
C LEU A 24 13.61 8.93 -16.77
N ALA A 25 12.49 8.23 -16.64
CA ALA A 25 11.91 7.45 -17.72
C ALA A 25 11.55 8.34 -18.93
N ILE A 26 10.87 9.46 -18.70
CA ILE A 26 10.52 10.41 -19.77
C ILE A 26 11.79 10.92 -20.45
N THR A 27 12.82 11.30 -19.68
CA THR A 27 14.11 11.74 -20.22
C THR A 27 14.71 10.68 -21.13
N LEU A 28 14.77 9.42 -20.72
CA LEU A 28 15.30 8.31 -21.52
C LEU A 28 14.53 8.11 -22.82
N PHE A 29 13.20 8.21 -22.81
CA PHE A 29 12.37 8.03 -24.00
C PHE A 29 12.45 9.22 -24.97
N VAL A 30 12.77 10.40 -24.48
CA VAL A 30 12.96 11.60 -25.31
C VAL A 30 14.36 11.68 -25.94
N LEU A 31 15.37 11.02 -25.36
CA LEU A 31 16.75 11.07 -25.86
C LEU A 31 16.94 10.80 -27.36
N PRO A 32 16.23 9.84 -28.00
CA PRO A 32 16.35 9.64 -29.46
C PRO A 32 16.00 10.88 -30.27
N SER A 33 15.15 11.77 -29.77
CA SER A 33 14.81 13.03 -30.48
C SER A 33 15.96 13.98 -30.64
N LEU A 34 17.06 13.82 -29.90
CA LEU A 34 18.28 14.62 -30.06
C LEU A 34 18.87 14.56 -31.48
N ILE A 35 18.52 13.53 -32.25
CA ILE A 35 18.91 13.39 -33.66
C ILE A 35 18.29 14.50 -34.51
N LEU A 36 17.10 14.97 -34.14
CA LEU A 36 16.33 15.98 -34.87
C LEU A 36 16.80 17.42 -34.61
N PHE A 37 17.65 17.65 -33.58
CA PHE A 37 18.12 18.96 -33.22
C PHE A 37 19.53 19.23 -33.79
N ASP A 38 19.78 20.46 -34.21
CA ASP A 38 21.09 20.88 -34.66
C ASP A 38 22.02 21.20 -33.49
N ILE A 39 22.49 20.15 -32.82
CA ILE A 39 23.35 20.20 -31.64
C ILE A 39 24.76 19.71 -32.03
N ASN A 40 25.78 20.38 -31.48
CA ASN A 40 27.16 19.97 -31.66
C ASN A 40 27.36 18.49 -31.35
N ILE A 41 27.97 17.76 -32.27
CA ILE A 41 28.16 16.29 -32.15
C ILE A 41 28.86 15.90 -30.86
N LYS A 42 29.79 16.67 -30.34
CA LYS A 42 30.49 16.39 -29.06
C LYS A 42 29.52 16.44 -27.88
N ILE A 43 28.59 17.40 -27.86
CA ILE A 43 27.56 17.49 -26.81
C ILE A 43 26.59 16.33 -26.90
N ARG A 44 26.16 15.96 -28.11
CA ARG A 44 25.29 14.82 -28.36
C ARG A 44 25.91 13.51 -27.83
N ILE A 45 27.18 13.25 -28.15
CA ILE A 45 27.91 12.08 -27.66
C ILE A 45 28.04 12.14 -26.14
N LEU A 46 28.32 13.28 -25.54
CA LEU A 46 28.44 13.44 -24.09
C LEU A 46 27.11 13.07 -23.39
N ILE A 47 25.96 13.58 -23.89
CA ILE A 47 24.64 13.28 -23.34
C ILE A 47 24.34 11.77 -23.44
N LEU A 48 24.63 11.15 -24.57
CA LEU A 48 24.41 9.71 -24.76
C LEU A 48 25.28 8.88 -23.80
N LEU A 49 26.56 9.22 -23.67
CA LEU A 49 27.48 8.51 -22.77
C LEU A 49 27.06 8.64 -21.30
N THR A 50 26.71 9.84 -20.85
CA THR A 50 26.27 10.08 -19.47
C THR A 50 24.98 9.31 -19.16
N THR A 51 24.06 9.23 -20.12
CA THR A 51 22.83 8.47 -19.98
C THR A 51 23.08 6.97 -19.90
N ILE A 52 23.93 6.44 -20.77
CA ILE A 52 24.31 5.00 -20.72
C ILE A 52 24.96 4.67 -19.37
N ILE A 53 25.88 5.51 -18.89
CA ILE A 53 26.52 5.32 -17.59
C ILE A 53 25.47 5.35 -16.47
N ALA A 54 24.52 6.29 -16.49
CA ALA A 54 23.46 6.36 -15.48
C ALA A 54 22.56 5.11 -15.46
N VAL A 55 22.18 4.59 -16.64
CA VAL A 55 21.38 3.35 -16.75
C VAL A 55 22.17 2.15 -16.23
N ILE A 56 23.43 2.02 -16.57
CA ILE A 56 24.28 0.90 -16.10
C ILE A 56 24.43 0.98 -14.58
N THR A 57 24.75 2.15 -14.04
CA THR A 57 24.91 2.37 -12.59
C THR A 57 23.64 2.04 -11.82
N ASN A 58 22.47 2.46 -12.35
CA ASN A 58 21.18 2.11 -11.77
C ASN A 58 20.94 0.60 -11.71
N ASN A 59 21.24 -0.11 -12.80
CA ASN A 59 21.05 -1.57 -12.83
C ASN A 59 22.04 -2.30 -11.88
N ILE A 60 23.29 -1.85 -11.79
CA ILE A 60 24.27 -2.40 -10.83
C ILE A 60 23.79 -2.15 -9.39
N TYR A 61 23.29 -0.97 -9.10
CA TYR A 61 22.71 -0.65 -7.79
C TYR A 61 21.55 -1.60 -7.45
N GLY A 62 20.60 -1.76 -8.39
CA GLY A 62 19.45 -2.63 -8.19
C GLY A 62 19.82 -4.10 -8.01
N PHE A 63 20.79 -4.59 -8.78
CA PHE A 63 21.31 -5.94 -8.63
C PHE A 63 21.89 -6.16 -7.22
N LYS A 64 22.82 -5.31 -6.79
CA LYS A 64 23.43 -5.40 -5.45
C LYS A 64 22.39 -5.30 -4.34
N ARG A 65 21.38 -4.45 -4.52
CA ARG A 65 20.31 -4.30 -3.54
C ARG A 65 19.51 -5.58 -3.37
N ILE A 66 19.10 -6.21 -4.47
CA ILE A 66 18.34 -7.47 -4.44
C ILE A 66 19.20 -8.58 -3.85
N GLU A 67 20.48 -8.68 -4.24
CA GLU A 67 21.42 -9.65 -3.70
C GLU A 67 21.53 -9.52 -2.17
N ASN A 68 21.75 -8.32 -1.66
CA ASN A 68 21.83 -8.06 -0.23
C ASN A 68 20.55 -8.45 0.53
N PHE A 69 19.38 -8.27 -0.07
CA PHE A 69 18.11 -8.67 0.53
C PHE A 69 17.80 -10.16 0.39
N SER A 70 18.35 -10.85 -0.61
CA SER A 70 18.15 -12.29 -0.78
C SER A 70 18.75 -13.11 0.36
N HIS A 71 19.75 -12.56 1.06
CA HIS A 71 20.37 -13.17 2.25
C HIS A 71 19.59 -12.91 3.54
N VAL A 72 18.56 -12.06 3.51
CA VAL A 72 17.68 -11.89 4.67
C VAL A 72 16.89 -13.17 4.86
N LYS A 73 17.22 -13.86 5.97
CA LYS A 73 16.58 -15.11 6.35
C LYS A 73 15.07 -14.92 6.39
N ASN A 74 14.35 -15.65 5.56
CA ASN A 74 12.89 -15.63 5.57
C ASN A 74 12.42 -16.02 6.98
N GLN A 75 11.97 -15.04 7.76
CA GLN A 75 11.29 -15.31 9.02
C GLN A 75 9.93 -15.88 8.68
N VAL A 76 9.73 -17.16 8.96
CA VAL A 76 8.41 -17.78 8.85
C VAL A 76 7.54 -17.19 9.96
N LEU A 77 6.51 -16.46 9.58
CA LEU A 77 5.52 -15.98 10.55
C LEU A 77 4.74 -17.15 11.10
N ASP A 78 4.66 -17.27 12.42
CA ASP A 78 3.81 -18.26 13.12
C ASP A 78 2.32 -17.87 13.07
N SER A 79 1.89 -17.32 11.94
CA SER A 79 0.51 -16.85 11.76
C SER A 79 0.15 -16.80 10.29
N LYS A 80 -1.06 -17.22 9.95
CA LYS A 80 -1.65 -17.06 8.63
C LYS A 80 -1.95 -15.57 8.40
N ILE A 81 -1.64 -15.06 7.22
CA ILE A 81 -2.05 -13.72 6.79
C ILE A 81 -3.16 -13.86 5.76
N VAL A 82 -4.28 -13.21 6.00
CA VAL A 82 -5.42 -13.15 5.09
C VAL A 82 -5.63 -11.71 4.66
N ILE A 83 -5.29 -11.40 3.41
CA ILE A 83 -5.57 -10.09 2.81
C ILE A 83 -6.95 -10.16 2.18
N VAL A 84 -7.88 -9.36 2.71
CA VAL A 84 -9.26 -9.32 2.24
C VAL A 84 -9.39 -8.22 1.19
N SER A 85 -9.73 -8.59 -0.04
CA SER A 85 -9.93 -7.64 -1.14
C SER A 85 -11.33 -7.81 -1.75
N PRO A 86 -12.36 -7.25 -1.11
CA PRO A 86 -13.71 -7.30 -1.64
C PRO A 86 -13.83 -6.39 -2.85
N LYS A 87 -14.65 -6.80 -3.82
CA LYS A 87 -14.99 -5.95 -4.98
C LYS A 87 -16.02 -4.91 -4.57
N ILE A 88 -15.56 -3.80 -3.97
CA ILE A 88 -16.43 -2.71 -3.54
C ILE A 88 -16.68 -1.77 -4.73
N GLN A 89 -17.96 -1.53 -5.04
CA GLN A 89 -18.34 -0.53 -6.03
C GLN A 89 -18.30 0.88 -5.42
N LEU A 90 -17.91 1.89 -6.20
CA LEU A 90 -17.81 3.28 -5.75
C LEU A 90 -19.10 3.84 -5.16
N ASN A 91 -20.26 3.43 -5.67
CA ASN A 91 -21.56 3.85 -5.15
C ASN A 91 -21.78 3.44 -3.68
N ARG A 92 -21.08 2.42 -3.18
CA ARG A 92 -21.15 1.99 -1.79
C ARG A 92 -20.67 3.06 -0.81
N TYR A 93 -19.71 3.89 -1.20
CA TYR A 93 -19.23 5.00 -0.37
C TYR A 93 -20.29 6.07 -0.12
N PHE A 94 -21.25 6.17 -1.03
CA PHE A 94 -22.35 7.16 -1.00
C PHE A 94 -23.69 6.52 -0.60
N SER A 95 -23.74 5.21 -0.37
CA SER A 95 -24.97 4.52 0.01
C SER A 95 -25.19 4.54 1.52
N ASN A 96 -26.45 4.73 1.94
CA ASN A 96 -26.90 4.57 3.32
C ASN A 96 -27.09 3.10 3.68
N GLU A 97 -26.18 2.23 3.26
CA GLU A 97 -26.26 0.80 3.58
C GLU A 97 -26.09 0.55 5.09
N ASN A 98 -26.90 -0.36 5.62
CA ASN A 98 -26.83 -0.72 7.03
C ASN A 98 -25.40 -1.21 7.40
N PRO A 99 -24.76 -0.61 8.41
CA PRO A 99 -23.42 -0.98 8.86
C PRO A 99 -23.28 -2.49 9.17
N ILE A 100 -24.32 -3.11 9.70
CA ILE A 100 -24.33 -4.56 10.02
C ILE A 100 -24.11 -5.39 8.76
N ASN A 101 -24.77 -5.05 7.65
CA ASN A 101 -24.62 -5.77 6.39
C ASN A 101 -23.18 -5.67 5.86
N LYS A 102 -22.56 -4.49 5.98
CA LYS A 102 -21.16 -4.28 5.59
C LYS A 102 -20.21 -5.16 6.42
N ILE A 103 -20.42 -5.21 7.73
CA ILE A 103 -19.61 -6.02 8.65
C ILE A 103 -19.82 -7.52 8.35
N ASP A 104 -21.06 -7.99 8.19
CA ASP A 104 -21.34 -9.37 7.87
C ASP A 104 -20.73 -9.83 6.55
N GLU A 105 -20.72 -8.96 5.54
CA GLU A 105 -20.07 -9.24 4.25
C GLU A 105 -18.57 -9.44 4.39
N ILE A 106 -17.87 -8.55 5.09
CA ILE A 106 -16.42 -8.67 5.29
C ILE A 106 -16.07 -9.92 6.10
N ILE A 107 -16.89 -10.30 7.08
CA ILE A 107 -16.72 -11.52 7.86
C ILE A 107 -16.88 -12.75 6.97
N LYS A 108 -17.94 -12.80 6.13
CA LYS A 108 -18.18 -13.89 5.19
C LYS A 108 -17.02 -14.08 4.21
N ILE A 109 -16.48 -12.98 3.68
CA ILE A 109 -15.32 -13.03 2.75
C ILE A 109 -14.06 -13.50 3.47
N SER A 110 -13.86 -13.06 4.71
CA SER A 110 -12.68 -13.38 5.51
C SER A 110 -12.59 -14.85 5.91
N ARG A 111 -13.73 -15.54 6.07
CA ARG A 111 -13.82 -16.95 6.48
C ARG A 111 -12.92 -17.28 7.68
N PRO A 112 -13.12 -16.66 8.84
CA PRO A 112 -12.24 -16.84 9.99
C PRO A 112 -12.32 -18.26 10.55
N GLU A 113 -11.16 -18.90 10.68
CA GLU A 113 -11.00 -20.23 11.27
C GLU A 113 -10.48 -20.08 12.70
N THR A 114 -11.33 -20.34 13.70
CA THR A 114 -11.09 -20.02 15.12
C THR A 114 -9.82 -20.63 15.72
N ASN A 115 -9.37 -21.77 15.20
CA ASN A 115 -8.24 -22.53 15.73
C ASN A 115 -6.88 -22.13 15.12
N ILE A 116 -6.89 -21.26 14.10
CA ILE A 116 -5.68 -20.89 13.37
C ILE A 116 -5.31 -19.45 13.73
N LYS A 117 -4.07 -19.23 14.21
CA LYS A 117 -3.55 -17.87 14.37
C LYS A 117 -3.59 -17.15 13.03
N THR A 118 -4.42 -16.12 12.93
CA THR A 118 -4.60 -15.41 11.67
C THR A 118 -4.60 -13.90 11.87
N MET A 119 -3.89 -13.20 10.99
CA MET A 119 -3.94 -11.75 10.85
C MET A 119 -4.75 -11.40 9.61
N PHE A 120 -5.91 -10.78 9.81
CA PHE A 120 -6.77 -10.28 8.75
C PHE A 120 -6.39 -8.84 8.41
N ILE A 121 -6.15 -8.55 7.15
CA ILE A 121 -5.81 -7.21 6.65
C ILE A 121 -6.92 -6.75 5.74
N PHE A 122 -7.63 -5.72 6.16
CA PHE A 122 -8.70 -5.09 5.40
C PHE A 122 -8.23 -3.81 4.74
N PRO A 123 -8.70 -3.50 3.52
CA PRO A 123 -8.35 -2.27 2.83
C PRO A 123 -8.94 -1.04 3.50
N GLU A 124 -8.38 0.11 3.14
CA GLU A 124 -8.93 1.43 3.50
C GLU A 124 -10.37 1.58 2.98
N GLY A 125 -11.21 2.24 3.79
CA GLY A 125 -12.59 2.58 3.41
C GLY A 125 -13.57 1.39 3.35
N ILE A 126 -13.18 0.19 3.75
CA ILE A 126 -14.07 -0.99 3.71
C ILE A 126 -15.34 -0.81 4.58
N LEU A 127 -15.20 -0.08 5.68
CA LEU A 127 -16.29 0.30 6.59
C LEU A 127 -16.66 1.78 6.41
N SER A 128 -16.87 2.23 5.16
CA SER A 128 -17.25 3.61 4.88
C SER A 128 -18.48 4.04 5.68
N GLY A 129 -18.42 5.23 6.31
CA GLY A 129 -19.48 5.77 7.16
C GLY A 129 -19.51 5.23 8.59
N ILE A 130 -18.54 4.39 8.99
CA ILE A 130 -18.36 3.93 10.36
C ILE A 130 -17.04 4.51 10.87
N TYR A 131 -17.07 5.18 12.01
CA TYR A 131 -15.88 5.67 12.68
C TYR A 131 -15.37 4.63 13.71
N LEU A 132 -14.10 4.74 14.07
CA LEU A 132 -13.46 3.84 15.04
C LEU A 132 -14.22 3.81 16.38
N GLU A 133 -14.72 4.97 16.81
CA GLU A 133 -15.50 5.15 18.04
C GLU A 133 -16.81 4.36 18.01
N ASP A 134 -17.41 4.22 16.81
CA ASP A 134 -18.68 3.52 16.60
C ASP A 134 -18.53 1.99 16.57
N LEU A 135 -17.29 1.48 16.35
CA LEU A 135 -17.05 0.04 16.23
C LEU A 135 -17.48 -0.74 17.48
N ASN A 136 -17.44 -0.13 18.64
CA ASN A 136 -17.88 -0.77 19.88
C ASN A 136 -19.36 -1.19 19.85
N ASN A 137 -20.21 -0.52 19.06
CA ASN A 137 -21.62 -0.89 18.89
C ASN A 137 -21.77 -2.26 18.19
N TYR A 138 -20.73 -2.70 17.48
CA TYR A 138 -20.71 -3.95 16.71
C TYR A 138 -19.82 -5.04 17.36
N LYS A 139 -19.30 -4.80 18.56
CA LYS A 139 -18.37 -5.68 19.28
C LYS A 139 -18.85 -7.14 19.32
N ASN A 140 -20.13 -7.36 19.57
CA ASN A 140 -20.69 -8.71 19.67
C ASN A 140 -20.60 -9.48 18.34
N ILE A 141 -20.71 -8.80 17.20
CA ILE A 141 -20.61 -9.43 15.87
C ILE A 141 -19.17 -9.90 15.65
N PHE A 142 -18.19 -9.04 15.96
CA PHE A 142 -16.77 -9.40 15.86
C PHE A 142 -16.41 -10.53 16.82
N TYR A 143 -16.79 -10.42 18.09
CA TYR A 143 -16.49 -11.42 19.11
C TYR A 143 -17.04 -12.81 18.78
N LYS A 144 -18.24 -12.88 18.15
CA LYS A 144 -18.87 -14.14 17.72
C LYS A 144 -18.11 -14.82 16.57
N ASN A 145 -17.49 -14.04 15.68
CA ASN A 145 -16.90 -14.56 14.45
C ASN A 145 -15.37 -14.67 14.50
N PHE A 146 -14.70 -13.84 15.31
CA PHE A 146 -13.25 -13.88 15.47
C PHE A 146 -12.87 -14.40 16.85
N SER A 147 -11.83 -15.23 16.91
CA SER A 147 -11.31 -15.80 18.16
C SER A 147 -10.11 -14.99 18.69
N GLU A 148 -9.61 -15.37 19.88
CA GLU A 148 -8.40 -14.78 20.48
C GLU A 148 -7.14 -15.01 19.63
N ASN A 149 -7.16 -16.01 18.73
CA ASN A 149 -6.08 -16.26 17.77
C ASN A 149 -6.06 -15.26 16.61
N HIS A 150 -7.05 -14.39 16.52
CA HIS A 150 -7.19 -13.47 15.40
C HIS A 150 -6.76 -12.05 15.76
N LYS A 151 -6.07 -11.41 14.82
CA LYS A 151 -5.78 -9.98 14.81
C LYS A 151 -6.35 -9.36 13.55
N ILE A 152 -6.83 -8.15 13.66
CA ILE A 152 -7.53 -7.43 12.59
C ILE A 152 -6.80 -6.12 12.33
N ILE A 153 -6.29 -5.95 11.14
CA ILE A 153 -5.78 -4.66 10.65
C ILE A 153 -6.85 -4.02 9.79
N LEU A 154 -7.24 -2.81 10.14
CA LEU A 154 -8.34 -2.10 9.51
C LEU A 154 -7.99 -0.65 9.25
N GLY A 155 -8.17 -0.18 8.00
CA GLY A 155 -8.16 1.23 7.66
C GLY A 155 -9.52 1.86 7.95
N ILE A 156 -9.59 2.83 8.88
CA ILE A 156 -10.84 3.41 9.35
C ILE A 156 -10.65 4.88 9.74
N ASN A 157 -11.67 5.69 9.52
CA ASN A 157 -11.70 7.04 10.02
C ASN A 157 -11.96 7.06 11.53
N ARG A 158 -11.33 7.99 12.23
CA ARG A 158 -11.57 8.28 13.64
C ARG A 158 -11.68 9.78 13.89
N THR A 159 -12.30 10.14 15.00
CA THR A 159 -12.45 11.53 15.42
C THR A 159 -11.70 11.79 16.71
N GLU A 160 -11.03 12.94 16.79
CA GLU A 160 -10.40 13.42 18.01
C GLU A 160 -10.33 14.96 17.96
N ASN A 161 -10.77 15.63 19.02
CA ASN A 161 -10.76 17.10 19.13
C ASN A 161 -11.38 17.81 17.89
N PHE A 162 -12.54 17.34 17.43
CA PHE A 162 -13.24 17.82 16.23
C PHE A 162 -12.48 17.67 14.89
N LYS A 163 -11.43 16.87 14.87
CA LYS A 163 -10.67 16.54 13.67
C LYS A 163 -10.92 15.09 13.27
N ILE A 164 -10.94 14.86 11.97
CA ILE A 164 -11.03 13.51 11.39
C ILE A 164 -9.63 13.07 11.01
N PHE A 165 -9.28 11.85 11.36
CA PHE A 165 -8.02 11.19 11.00
C PHE A 165 -8.33 9.96 10.18
N ASN A 166 -7.55 9.75 9.12
CA ASN A 166 -7.51 8.51 8.39
C ASN A 166 -6.47 7.61 9.09
N SER A 167 -6.93 6.51 9.67
CA SER A 167 -6.12 5.71 10.59
C SER A 167 -6.05 4.25 10.17
N LEU A 168 -4.91 3.64 10.42
CA LEU A 168 -4.72 2.20 10.39
C LEU A 168 -4.69 1.69 11.83
N VAL A 169 -5.56 0.75 12.17
CA VAL A 169 -5.66 0.20 13.51
C VAL A 169 -5.42 -1.31 13.52
N LEU A 170 -4.74 -1.78 14.54
CA LEU A 170 -4.61 -3.20 14.85
C LEU A 170 -5.51 -3.51 16.04
N LEU A 171 -6.45 -4.41 15.86
CA LEU A 171 -7.46 -4.79 16.83
C LEU A 171 -7.35 -6.28 17.19
N ASN A 172 -7.80 -6.64 18.40
CA ASN A 172 -8.10 -8.02 18.75
C ASN A 172 -9.57 -8.37 18.43
N ASN A 173 -10.00 -9.57 18.75
CA ASN A 173 -11.37 -10.03 18.52
C ASN A 173 -12.43 -9.31 19.39
N LYS A 174 -12.00 -8.60 20.43
CA LYS A 174 -12.85 -7.77 21.30
C LYS A 174 -12.88 -6.31 20.86
N LEU A 175 -12.25 -5.98 19.71
CA LEU A 175 -12.06 -4.65 19.19
C LEU A 175 -11.21 -3.72 20.08
N ASP A 176 -10.45 -4.31 21.02
CA ASP A 176 -9.47 -3.51 21.76
C ASP A 176 -8.33 -3.10 20.83
N ILE A 177 -7.94 -1.84 20.88
CA ILE A 177 -6.90 -1.27 20.02
C ILE A 177 -5.54 -1.70 20.57
N LEU A 178 -4.81 -2.51 19.79
CA LEU A 178 -3.45 -2.97 20.12
C LEU A 178 -2.38 -1.99 19.60
N ALA A 179 -2.63 -1.40 18.45
CA ALA A 179 -1.80 -0.37 17.85
C ALA A 179 -2.63 0.53 16.92
N LYS A 180 -2.18 1.77 16.76
CA LYS A 180 -2.83 2.77 15.91
C LYS A 180 -1.78 3.62 15.21
N TYR A 181 -2.00 3.92 13.95
CA TYR A 181 -1.22 4.86 13.15
C TYR A 181 -2.17 5.79 12.41
N ASP A 182 -1.95 7.09 12.53
CA ASP A 182 -2.70 8.10 11.79
C ASP A 182 -1.89 8.54 10.57
N LYS A 183 -2.54 8.63 9.42
CA LYS A 183 -1.93 9.01 8.15
C LYS A 183 -1.39 10.44 8.24
N ASN A 184 -0.09 10.62 8.03
CA ASN A 184 0.56 11.93 8.13
C ASN A 184 0.46 12.74 6.83
N ASN A 185 0.61 12.07 5.68
CA ASN A 185 0.58 12.70 4.37
C ASN A 185 -0.78 12.45 3.72
N LEU A 186 -1.68 13.41 3.85
CA LEU A 186 -3.01 13.35 3.25
C LEU A 186 -2.93 13.65 1.74
N VAL A 187 -3.88 13.10 0.97
CA VAL A 187 -4.00 13.40 -0.46
C VAL A 187 -4.61 14.79 -0.59
N PRO A 188 -3.95 15.75 -1.26
CA PRO A 188 -4.52 17.07 -1.47
C PRO A 188 -5.90 16.97 -2.12
N PHE A 189 -6.89 17.64 -1.55
CA PHE A 189 -8.30 17.66 -1.99
C PHE A 189 -9.03 16.30 -1.96
N GLY A 190 -8.46 15.26 -1.40
CA GLY A 190 -9.03 13.91 -1.38
C GLY A 190 -9.37 13.38 0.01
N GLU A 191 -8.91 14.03 1.06
CA GLU A 191 -9.10 13.63 2.47
C GLU A 191 -9.31 14.85 3.36
#